data_3dfaace111ffd8ec8cd65728c2a0dfd0
#
_entry.id   3dfaace111ffd8ec8cd65728c2a0dfd0
#
_cell.length_a   1.000
_cell.length_b   1.000
_cell.length_c   1.000
_cell.angle_alpha   90.00
_cell.angle_beta   90.00
_cell.angle_gamma   90.00
#
_symmetry.space_group_name_H-M   'P 1'
#
loop_
_entity.id
_entity.type
_entity.pdbx_description
1 polymer ?
#
loop_
_entity_poly.entity_id
_entity_poly.type
_entity_poly.pdbx_seq_one_letter_code
_entity_poly.pdbx_strand_id
1 'polypeptide(L)'
;SDLQSRVGGRATLESCQMSLLHVFLAGENEWFCHHAAFAYNLEKTLLELRQPCLIISNTGDPLHYIIPRVQSLRDDFTYRELEGGSVFFIRDEPEKWVDCIGDFL
;
A
#
# COMPACT_ATOMS: atom_id res chain seq x y z
N SER A 1 -2.69 15.42 13.55
CA SER A 1 -4.12 15.41 13.16
C SER A 1 -4.58 13.99 12.85
N ASP A 2 -5.87 13.72 12.98
CA ASP A 2 -6.45 12.41 12.68
C ASP A 2 -6.17 11.96 11.26
N LEU A 3 -6.19 12.89 10.30
CA LEU A 3 -5.88 12.58 8.90
C LEU A 3 -4.45 12.11 8.74
N GLN A 4 -3.50 12.78 9.40
CA GLN A 4 -2.09 12.43 9.31
C GLN A 4 -1.80 11.06 9.93
N SER A 5 -2.49 10.69 11.02
CA SER A 5 -2.35 9.35 11.60
C SER A 5 -2.90 8.25 10.69
N ARG A 6 -3.92 8.57 9.88
CA ARG A 6 -4.52 7.62 8.95
C ARG A 6 -3.69 7.39 7.69
N VAL A 7 -3.00 8.43 7.20
CA VAL A 7 -2.24 8.35 5.96
C VAL A 7 -0.76 8.01 6.19
N GLY A 8 -0.29 8.09 7.41
CA GLY A 8 1.12 7.88 7.76
C GLY A 8 2.02 8.99 7.22
N GLY A 9 3.28 8.94 7.55
CA GLY A 9 4.36 9.77 7.04
C GLY A 9 3.99 11.18 6.58
N ARG A 10 4.61 11.62 5.50
CA ARG A 10 4.34 12.92 4.88
C ARG A 10 3.47 12.74 3.64
N ALA A 11 2.19 13.06 3.77
CA ALA A 11 1.29 13.17 2.62
C ALA A 11 1.29 14.61 2.10
N THR A 12 1.15 14.80 0.80
CA THR A 12 0.98 16.12 0.21
C THR A 12 -0.43 16.64 0.50
N LEU A 13 -0.58 17.98 0.53
CA LEU A 13 -1.90 18.59 0.68
C LEU A 13 -2.85 18.14 -0.44
N GLU A 14 -2.33 18.07 -1.67
CA GLU A 14 -3.09 17.64 -2.84
C GLU A 14 -3.62 16.21 -2.65
N SER A 15 -2.79 15.27 -2.21
CA SER A 15 -3.20 13.88 -1.96
C SER A 15 -4.27 13.82 -0.87
N CYS A 16 -4.14 14.61 0.18
CA CYS A 16 -5.17 14.68 1.24
C CYS A 16 -6.50 15.22 0.71
N GLN A 17 -6.46 16.28 -0.09
CA GLN A 17 -7.66 16.85 -0.71
C GLN A 17 -8.35 15.85 -1.65
N MET A 18 -7.58 15.18 -2.48
CA MET A 18 -8.12 14.16 -3.39
C MET A 18 -8.75 13.00 -2.63
N SER A 19 -8.13 12.55 -1.54
CA SER A 19 -8.68 11.48 -0.70
C SER A 19 -10.02 11.88 -0.09
N LEU A 20 -10.13 13.10 0.45
CA LEU A 20 -11.40 13.61 0.98
C LEU A 20 -12.47 13.69 -0.10
N LEU A 21 -12.12 14.19 -1.28
CA LEU A 21 -13.06 14.26 -2.40
C LEU A 21 -13.60 12.87 -2.77
N HIS A 22 -12.72 11.87 -2.85
CA HIS A 22 -13.12 10.50 -3.18
C HIS A 22 -14.07 9.92 -2.13
N VAL A 23 -13.83 10.17 -0.84
CA VAL A 23 -14.72 9.72 0.24
C VAL A 23 -16.11 10.35 0.09
N PHE A 24 -16.18 11.65 -0.17
CA PHE A 24 -17.47 12.35 -0.38
C PHE A 24 -18.21 11.86 -1.63
N LEU A 25 -17.48 11.60 -2.72
CA LEU A 25 -18.08 11.08 -3.95
C LEU A 25 -18.62 9.65 -3.77
N ALA A 26 -17.95 8.82 -2.98
CA ALA A 26 -18.41 7.47 -2.69
C ALA A 26 -19.65 7.45 -1.79
N GLY A 27 -19.82 8.46 -0.94
CA GLY A 27 -20.98 8.59 -0.06
C GLY A 27 -21.19 7.38 0.83
N GLU A 28 -22.41 6.85 0.82
CA GLU A 28 -22.79 5.69 1.65
C GLU A 28 -22.05 4.41 1.28
N ASN A 29 -21.48 4.33 0.10
CA ASN A 29 -20.78 3.13 -0.41
C ASN A 29 -19.28 3.14 -0.10
N GLU A 30 -18.77 4.15 0.58
CA GLU A 30 -17.33 4.30 0.87
C GLU A 30 -16.74 3.08 1.57
N TRP A 31 -17.48 2.44 2.43
CA TRP A 31 -17.01 1.29 3.22
C TRP A 31 -16.92 -0.02 2.41
N PHE A 32 -17.54 -0.13 1.24
CA PHE A 32 -17.63 -1.40 0.49
C PHE A 32 -16.27 -1.97 0.10
N CYS A 33 -15.36 -1.16 -0.40
CA CYS A 33 -14.04 -1.66 -0.79
C CYS A 33 -13.20 -2.07 0.42
N HIS A 34 -13.30 -1.37 1.53
CA HIS A 34 -12.63 -1.75 2.77
C HIS A 34 -13.17 -3.07 3.31
N HIS A 35 -14.50 -3.24 3.30
CA HIS A 35 -15.12 -4.49 3.71
C HIS A 35 -14.65 -5.67 2.85
N ALA A 36 -14.65 -5.51 1.54
CA ALA A 36 -14.17 -6.53 0.62
C ALA A 36 -12.70 -6.89 0.86
N ALA A 37 -11.84 -5.88 1.08
CA ALA A 37 -10.43 -6.09 1.36
C ALA A 37 -10.21 -6.88 2.65
N PHE A 38 -10.93 -6.54 3.72
CA PHE A 38 -10.80 -7.23 5.00
C PHE A 38 -11.41 -8.63 4.99
N ALA A 39 -12.42 -8.88 4.15
CA ALA A 39 -13.03 -10.19 4.01
C ALA A 39 -12.21 -11.15 3.13
N TYR A 40 -11.29 -10.64 2.31
CA TYR A 40 -10.50 -11.45 1.38
C TYR A 40 -9.31 -12.12 2.07
N ASN A 41 -9.18 -13.43 1.86
CA ASN A 41 -8.05 -14.18 2.41
C ASN A 41 -6.82 -14.08 1.49
N LEU A 42 -6.10 -12.96 1.58
CA LEU A 42 -4.91 -12.70 0.77
C LEU A 42 -3.78 -13.67 1.10
N GLU A 43 -3.63 -14.06 2.35
CA GLU A 43 -2.57 -14.99 2.79
C GLU A 43 -2.65 -16.31 2.02
N LYS A 44 -3.83 -16.89 1.90
CA LYS A 44 -4.05 -18.12 1.12
C LYS A 44 -3.63 -17.93 -0.34
N THR A 45 -4.04 -16.83 -0.96
CA THR A 45 -3.68 -16.54 -2.35
C THR A 45 -2.19 -16.37 -2.53
N LEU A 46 -1.51 -15.68 -1.63
CA LEU A 46 -0.06 -15.49 -1.69
C LEU A 46 0.69 -16.82 -1.57
N LEU A 47 0.21 -17.74 -0.75
CA LEU A 47 0.81 -19.07 -0.62
C LEU A 47 0.66 -19.93 -1.89
N GLU A 48 -0.38 -19.71 -2.66
CA GLU A 48 -0.68 -20.45 -3.89
C GLU A 48 -0.05 -19.83 -5.15
N LEU A 49 0.50 -18.61 -5.07
CA LEU A 49 1.12 -17.92 -6.20
C LEU A 49 2.34 -18.68 -6.70
N ARG A 50 2.41 -18.89 -8.02
CA ARG A 50 3.54 -19.59 -8.67
C ARG A 50 4.43 -18.65 -9.49
N GLN A 51 3.93 -17.46 -9.82
CA GLN A 51 4.68 -16.46 -10.56
C GLN A 51 5.69 -15.76 -9.64
N PRO A 52 6.79 -15.22 -10.19
CA PRO A 52 7.67 -14.34 -9.43
C PRO A 52 6.86 -13.18 -8.83
N CYS A 53 7.09 -12.88 -7.57
CA CYS A 53 6.32 -11.88 -6.85
C CYS A 53 7.25 -10.83 -6.24
N LEU A 54 6.95 -9.57 -6.50
CA LEU A 54 7.62 -8.43 -5.90
C LEU A 54 6.71 -7.80 -4.85
N ILE A 55 7.19 -7.72 -3.64
CA ILE A 55 6.53 -6.99 -2.54
C ILE A 55 7.24 -5.65 -2.37
N ILE A 56 6.50 -4.57 -2.44
CA ILE A 56 7.03 -3.22 -2.23
C ILE A 56 6.28 -2.58 -1.07
N SER A 57 7.00 -1.94 -0.20
CA SER A 57 6.44 -1.12 0.87
C SER A 57 7.30 0.12 1.08
N ASN A 58 6.72 1.14 1.70
CA ASN A 58 7.46 2.32 2.10
C ASN A 58 7.36 2.53 3.62
N THR A 59 8.42 3.05 4.22
CA THR A 59 8.52 3.16 5.68
C THR A 59 7.51 4.12 6.29
N GLY A 60 6.98 5.06 5.50
CA GLY A 60 5.96 6.00 5.94
C GLY A 60 4.52 5.48 5.85
N ASP A 61 4.31 4.28 5.33
CA ASP A 61 2.98 3.68 5.27
C ASP A 61 2.58 3.15 6.66
N PRO A 62 1.38 3.49 7.17
CA PRO A 62 0.93 2.98 8.47
C PRO A 62 0.83 1.45 8.53
N LEU A 63 0.73 0.76 7.39
CA LEU A 63 0.70 -0.69 7.33
C LEU A 63 2.08 -1.34 7.17
N HIS A 64 3.14 -0.54 7.14
CA HIS A 64 4.50 -1.06 6.98
C HIS A 64 4.87 -2.12 8.03
N TYR A 65 4.30 -2.03 9.23
CA TYR A 65 4.56 -2.97 10.32
C TYR A 65 4.17 -4.42 10.01
N ILE A 66 3.33 -4.67 8.99
CA ILE A 66 2.92 -6.04 8.62
C ILE A 66 3.94 -6.75 7.72
N ILE A 67 4.93 -6.03 7.19
CA ILE A 67 5.88 -6.58 6.21
C ILE A 67 6.62 -7.82 6.72
N PRO A 68 7.12 -7.88 7.97
CA PRO A 68 7.75 -9.11 8.46
C PRO A 68 6.85 -10.34 8.37
N ARG A 69 5.55 -10.17 8.61
CA ARG A 69 4.58 -11.27 8.47
C ARG A 69 4.44 -11.71 7.01
N VAL A 70 4.38 -10.77 6.08
CA VAL A 70 4.29 -11.09 4.64
C VAL A 70 5.55 -11.83 4.18
N GLN A 71 6.73 -11.35 4.58
CA GLN A 71 7.99 -11.97 4.23
C GLN A 71 8.13 -13.40 4.80
N SER A 72 7.53 -13.67 5.95
CA SER A 72 7.56 -14.98 6.59
C SER A 72 6.67 -16.02 5.91
N LEU A 73 5.74 -15.63 5.05
CA LEU A 73 4.87 -16.55 4.33
C LEU A 73 5.62 -17.40 3.33
N ARG A 74 6.60 -16.80 2.63
CA ARG A 74 7.42 -17.46 1.62
C ARG A 74 8.78 -16.77 1.55
N ASP A 75 9.81 -17.56 1.35
CA ASP A 75 11.19 -17.07 1.21
C ASP A 75 11.59 -16.73 -0.23
N ASP A 76 10.73 -17.03 -1.21
CA ASP A 76 10.98 -16.75 -2.62
C ASP A 76 10.42 -15.40 -3.10
N PHE A 77 9.75 -14.63 -2.24
CA PHE A 77 9.32 -13.28 -2.57
C PHE A 77 10.50 -12.33 -2.63
N THR A 78 10.54 -11.51 -3.68
CA THR A 78 11.48 -10.37 -3.75
C THR A 78 10.87 -9.20 -2.99
N TYR A 79 11.62 -8.61 -2.09
CA TYR A 79 11.17 -7.47 -1.30
C TYR A 79 11.99 -6.21 -1.63
N ARG A 80 11.31 -5.10 -1.79
CA ARG A 80 11.93 -3.78 -1.95
C ARG A 80 11.28 -2.80 -0.98
N GLU A 81 12.09 -2.01 -0.31
CA GLU A 81 11.64 -1.01 0.64
C GLU A 81 12.04 0.38 0.15
N LEU A 82 11.07 1.29 0.16
CA LEU A 82 11.27 2.69 -0.16
C LEU A 82 11.22 3.52 1.12
N GLU A 83 12.05 4.54 1.23
CA GLU A 83 12.13 5.36 2.43
C GLU A 83 11.07 6.46 2.42
N GLY A 84 10.38 6.62 3.56
CA GLY A 84 9.45 7.72 3.79
C GLY A 84 8.10 7.56 3.11
N GLY A 85 7.55 8.69 2.67
CA GLY A 85 6.24 8.74 2.01
C GLY A 85 5.06 8.56 2.97
N SER A 86 3.92 8.18 2.40
CA SER A 86 2.66 7.93 3.09
C SER A 86 1.92 6.80 2.37
N VAL A 87 0.65 6.57 2.69
CA VAL A 87 -0.22 5.65 1.92
C VAL A 87 -0.38 6.10 0.46
N PHE A 88 -0.12 7.36 0.16
CA PHE A 88 -0.23 7.93 -1.18
C PHE A 88 1.11 8.00 -1.93
N PHE A 89 2.14 7.34 -1.42
CA PHE A 89 3.51 7.46 -1.95
C PHE A 89 3.58 7.12 -3.44
N ILE A 90 2.88 6.09 -3.89
CA ILE A 90 2.85 5.72 -5.30
C ILE A 90 2.26 6.82 -6.19
N ARG A 91 1.34 7.63 -5.66
CA ARG A 91 0.76 8.78 -6.37
C ARG A 91 1.66 10.00 -6.30
N ASP A 92 2.25 10.24 -5.14
CA ASP A 92 3.05 11.44 -4.88
C ASP A 92 4.42 11.37 -5.56
N GLU A 93 5.03 10.18 -5.63
CA GLU A 93 6.36 9.97 -6.20
C GLU A 93 6.40 8.70 -7.05
N PRO A 94 5.65 8.67 -8.18
CA PRO A 94 5.51 7.45 -9.00
C PRO A 94 6.84 6.96 -9.58
N GLU A 95 7.79 7.85 -9.84
CA GLU A 95 9.07 7.50 -10.43
C GLU A 95 9.84 6.49 -9.57
N LYS A 96 9.82 6.65 -8.26
CA LYS A 96 10.48 5.72 -7.33
C LYS A 96 9.92 4.31 -7.42
N TRP A 97 8.61 4.21 -7.61
CA TRP A 97 7.92 2.91 -7.77
C TRP A 97 8.23 2.29 -9.13
N VAL A 98 8.22 3.10 -10.20
CA VAL A 98 8.52 2.63 -11.55
C VAL A 98 9.95 2.09 -11.63
N ASP A 99 10.93 2.79 -11.07
CA ASP A 99 12.32 2.34 -11.04
C ASP A 99 12.45 1.01 -10.30
N CYS A 100 11.79 0.89 -9.16
CA CYS A 100 11.80 -0.31 -8.33
C CYS A 100 11.19 -1.52 -9.07
N ILE A 101 10.07 -1.32 -9.76
CA ILE A 101 9.38 -2.35 -10.54
C ILE A 101 10.19 -2.72 -11.77
N GLY A 102 10.78 -1.72 -12.45
CA GLY A 102 11.60 -1.93 -13.64
C GLY A 102 12.80 -2.82 -13.35
N ASP A 103 13.45 -2.64 -12.24
CA ASP A 103 14.59 -3.47 -11.81
C ASP A 103 14.20 -4.94 -11.57
N PHE A 104 12.93 -5.18 -11.20
CA PHE A 104 12.42 -6.53 -11.00
C PHE A 104 12.04 -7.22 -12.31
N LEU A 105 11.50 -6.47 -13.25
CA LEU A 105 11.10 -7.00 -14.56
C LEU A 105 12.30 -7.29 -15.45
#